data_96460ce05a44b726efd4b87e9cd69718
#
_entry.id   96460ce05a44b726efd4b87e9cd69718
#
_cell.length_a   1.000
_cell.length_b   1.000
_cell.length_c   1.000
_cell.angle_alpha   90.00
_cell.angle_beta   90.00
_cell.angle_gamma   90.00
#
_symmetry.space_group_name_H-M   'P 1'
#
loop_
_entity.id
_entity.type
_entity.pdbx_description
1 polymer ?
#
loop_
_entity_poly.entity_id
_entity_poly.type
_entity_poly.pdbx_seq_one_letter_code
_entity_poly.pdbx_strand_id
1 'polypeptide(L)'
;AVAKLCREHNDANVIILSARALSDAAAERALGVWLDTPFSEAERHVRRLAKCDRAGRLAEASLLAKADPEVHAAIVAQTAQEDETINLIASENYTSAAVREAQGSVLTNKYAEGYPGKRWYSGCLPVDAVETLAIERAKKLFGAEAANVQPHCGSAANMAVYFAMLQPGDTILSMSLDQGGHLSHGSPVNFSGKLYNIVPYTVDRETECLDYDAIECQALEVKPKLILAGASAYPRTLDFARFRAIADKVGAYFMVDMAHIAGLVAGGAHPSPVPYADFVTTTTHKTLRGPRAGLILCKEKYIAAINKSVFPGIQGGPLENVIAAKAVCFNEWLHRDAHAYAAQIVANTQALAAVLAKAGDVRHVHHLSLIHI
;
A
#
# COMPACT_ATOMS: atom_id res chain seq x y z
N ALA A 1 25.91 -18.99 -1.94
CA ALA A 1 24.83 -18.82 -2.94
C ALA A 1 24.74 -17.37 -3.41
N VAL A 2 24.55 -16.40 -2.50
CA VAL A 2 24.38 -14.97 -2.88
C VAL A 2 25.58 -14.43 -3.65
N ALA A 3 26.80 -14.65 -3.17
CA ALA A 3 28.03 -14.20 -3.84
C ALA A 3 28.12 -14.70 -5.30
N LYS A 4 27.74 -15.97 -5.54
CA LYS A 4 27.68 -16.54 -6.89
C LYS A 4 26.62 -15.84 -7.75
N LEU A 5 25.41 -15.65 -7.23
CA LEU A 5 24.31 -15.03 -7.96
C LEU A 5 24.62 -13.56 -8.33
N CYS A 6 25.30 -12.82 -7.47
CA CYS A 6 25.68 -11.44 -7.76
C CYS A 6 26.62 -11.35 -8.98
N ARG A 7 27.60 -12.26 -9.11
CA ARG A 7 28.48 -12.30 -10.28
C ARG A 7 27.75 -12.82 -11.51
N GLU A 8 27.08 -13.95 -11.38
CA GLU A 8 26.46 -14.66 -12.48
C GLU A 8 25.32 -13.87 -13.14
N HIS A 9 24.54 -13.13 -12.34
CA HIS A 9 23.32 -12.46 -12.82
C HIS A 9 23.47 -10.96 -13.02
N ASN A 10 24.35 -10.30 -12.27
CA ASN A 10 24.44 -8.83 -12.25
C ASN A 10 25.82 -8.30 -12.69
N ASP A 11 26.74 -9.18 -13.07
CA ASP A 11 28.14 -8.82 -13.38
C ASP A 11 28.74 -7.88 -12.32
N ALA A 12 28.41 -8.13 -11.06
CA ALA A 12 28.83 -7.26 -9.96
C ALA A 12 30.36 -7.26 -9.84
N ASN A 13 30.97 -6.09 -9.88
CA ASN A 13 32.42 -5.90 -9.71
C ASN A 13 32.80 -5.40 -8.30
N VAL A 14 31.82 -5.25 -7.42
CA VAL A 14 31.96 -4.91 -6.01
C VAL A 14 31.17 -5.89 -5.16
N ILE A 15 31.77 -6.38 -4.07
CA ILE A 15 31.12 -7.18 -3.04
C ILE A 15 31.34 -6.52 -1.69
N ILE A 16 30.27 -6.35 -0.91
CA ILE A 16 30.34 -5.86 0.46
C ILE A 16 30.02 -7.02 1.40
N LEU A 17 30.97 -7.31 2.31
CA LEU A 17 30.84 -8.37 3.30
C LEU A 17 30.71 -7.74 4.69
N SER A 18 29.68 -8.11 5.43
CA SER A 18 29.45 -7.58 6.76
C SER A 18 30.38 -8.22 7.77
N ALA A 19 31.28 -7.44 8.35
CA ALA A 19 32.18 -7.89 9.43
C ALA A 19 31.44 -8.29 10.72
N ARG A 20 30.18 -7.90 10.88
CA ARG A 20 29.37 -8.26 12.06
C ARG A 20 28.54 -9.53 11.83
N ALA A 21 28.24 -9.86 10.57
CA ALA A 21 27.33 -10.95 10.22
C ALA A 21 28.06 -12.21 9.71
N LEU A 22 29.33 -12.10 9.33
CA LEU A 22 30.10 -13.20 8.77
C LEU A 22 31.38 -13.42 9.58
N SER A 23 31.71 -14.69 9.84
CA SER A 23 33.07 -15.05 10.30
C SER A 23 34.07 -14.87 9.15
N ASP A 24 35.36 -14.66 9.47
CA ASP A 24 36.43 -14.50 8.49
C ASP A 24 36.45 -15.64 7.46
N ALA A 25 36.35 -16.88 7.94
CA ALA A 25 36.27 -18.06 7.07
C ALA A 25 35.02 -18.09 6.16
N ALA A 26 33.90 -17.51 6.59
CA ALA A 26 32.73 -17.40 5.76
C ALA A 26 32.86 -16.26 4.73
N ALA A 27 33.52 -15.17 5.11
CA ALA A 27 33.79 -14.04 4.22
C ALA A 27 34.82 -14.46 3.13
N GLU A 28 35.88 -15.17 3.49
CA GLU A 28 36.84 -15.71 2.53
C GLU A 28 36.21 -16.67 1.52
N ARG A 29 35.34 -17.59 1.98
CA ARG A 29 34.62 -18.50 1.07
C ARG A 29 33.66 -17.73 0.15
N ALA A 30 32.98 -16.70 0.66
CA ALA A 30 32.09 -15.89 -0.16
C ALA A 30 32.87 -15.11 -1.23
N LEU A 31 34.03 -14.57 -0.87
CA LEU A 31 34.94 -13.85 -1.77
C LEU A 31 35.50 -14.78 -2.84
N GLY A 32 35.97 -15.97 -2.48
CA GLY A 32 36.47 -16.97 -3.43
C GLY A 32 35.37 -17.34 -4.46
N VAL A 33 34.19 -17.70 -4.00
CA VAL A 33 33.08 -18.02 -4.91
C VAL A 33 32.73 -16.82 -5.82
N TRP A 34 32.78 -15.58 -5.28
CA TRP A 34 32.49 -14.38 -6.06
C TRP A 34 33.53 -14.11 -7.15
N LEU A 35 34.82 -14.25 -6.84
CA LEU A 35 35.93 -14.06 -7.78
C LEU A 35 35.97 -15.12 -8.88
N ASP A 36 35.66 -16.38 -8.55
CA ASP A 36 35.69 -17.50 -9.47
C ASP A 36 34.42 -17.65 -10.33
N THR A 37 33.38 -16.84 -10.10
CA THR A 37 32.07 -16.94 -10.83
C THR A 37 32.07 -15.97 -12.00
N PRO A 38 32.06 -16.44 -13.26
CA PRO A 38 31.87 -15.58 -14.43
C PRO A 38 30.44 -15.06 -14.54
N PHE A 39 30.28 -13.94 -15.27
CA PHE A 39 28.95 -13.47 -15.67
C PHE A 39 28.32 -14.47 -16.63
N SER A 40 27.04 -14.76 -16.47
CA SER A 40 26.34 -15.81 -17.20
C SER A 40 26.04 -15.47 -18.67
N GLU A 41 26.09 -14.18 -19.05
CA GLU A 41 25.71 -13.66 -20.38
C GLU A 41 24.29 -14.04 -20.85
N ALA A 42 23.48 -14.60 -19.94
CA ALA A 42 22.10 -14.94 -20.28
C ALA A 42 21.33 -13.69 -20.71
N GLU A 43 20.53 -13.79 -21.76
CA GLU A 43 19.81 -12.66 -22.39
C GLU A 43 19.03 -11.80 -21.38
N ARG A 44 18.40 -12.44 -20.40
CA ARG A 44 17.67 -11.74 -19.32
C ARG A 44 18.61 -10.87 -18.45
N HIS A 45 19.86 -11.30 -18.20
CA HIS A 45 20.83 -10.59 -17.38
C HIS A 45 21.49 -9.47 -18.20
N VAL A 46 21.84 -9.73 -19.46
CA VAL A 46 22.31 -8.70 -20.41
C VAL A 46 21.28 -7.59 -20.57
N ARG A 47 19.99 -7.93 -20.72
CA ARG A 47 18.90 -6.94 -20.80
C ARG A 47 18.77 -6.10 -19.54
N ARG A 48 19.02 -6.69 -18.35
CA ARG A 48 18.97 -5.96 -17.09
C ARG A 48 20.09 -4.93 -17.01
N LEU A 49 21.32 -5.32 -17.31
CA LEU A 49 22.48 -4.41 -17.35
C LEU A 49 22.28 -3.30 -18.36
N ALA A 50 21.81 -3.64 -19.58
CA ALA A 50 21.51 -2.65 -20.61
C ALA A 50 20.42 -1.64 -20.19
N LYS A 51 19.47 -2.04 -19.34
CA LYS A 51 18.50 -1.10 -18.74
C LYS A 51 19.15 -0.15 -17.74
N CYS A 52 20.08 -0.63 -16.91
CA CYS A 52 20.84 0.22 -15.98
C CYS A 52 21.68 1.24 -16.76
N ASP A 53 22.42 0.80 -17.77
CA ASP A 53 23.19 1.67 -18.67
C ASP A 53 22.34 2.70 -19.41
N ARG A 54 21.12 2.28 -19.82
CA ARG A 54 20.17 3.17 -20.49
C ARG A 54 19.60 4.22 -19.52
N ALA A 55 19.37 3.84 -18.26
CA ALA A 55 18.95 4.77 -17.21
C ALA A 55 20.05 5.84 -16.96
N GLY A 56 21.32 5.44 -16.90
CA GLY A 56 22.45 6.36 -16.79
C GLY A 56 22.56 7.33 -17.99
N ARG A 57 22.40 6.82 -19.22
CA ARG A 57 22.41 7.66 -20.44
C ARG A 57 21.20 8.58 -20.58
N LEU A 58 20.03 8.18 -20.07
CA LEU A 58 18.85 9.04 -20.01
C LEU A 58 19.03 10.18 -19.01
N ALA A 59 19.85 9.99 -17.98
CA ALA A 59 20.16 11.02 -17.00
C ALA A 59 20.93 12.22 -17.63
N GLU A 60 21.84 11.96 -18.57
CA GLU A 60 22.61 13.02 -19.24
C GLU A 60 21.77 13.90 -20.20
N ALA A 61 20.66 13.34 -20.73
CA ALA A 61 19.75 14.04 -21.64
C ALA A 61 18.50 14.62 -20.95
N SER A 62 18.38 14.48 -19.64
CA SER A 62 17.20 14.87 -18.88
C SER A 62 16.98 16.38 -18.92
N LEU A 63 15.75 16.81 -19.21
CA LEU A 63 15.33 18.21 -19.07
C LEU A 63 15.49 18.68 -17.62
N LEU A 64 15.24 17.82 -16.66
CA LEU A 64 15.40 18.11 -15.24
C LEU A 64 16.87 18.39 -14.88
N ALA A 65 17.82 17.61 -15.43
CA ALA A 65 19.24 17.85 -15.20
C ALA A 65 19.69 19.26 -15.66
N LYS A 66 19.05 19.79 -16.69
CA LYS A 66 19.33 21.14 -17.19
C LYS A 66 18.60 22.23 -16.40
N ALA A 67 17.37 21.94 -15.95
CA ALA A 67 16.53 22.90 -15.26
C ALA A 67 16.89 23.02 -13.77
N ASP A 68 17.18 21.88 -13.13
CA ASP A 68 17.50 21.78 -11.71
C ASP A 68 18.45 20.61 -11.46
N PRO A 69 19.76 20.83 -11.56
CA PRO A 69 20.77 19.78 -11.38
C PRO A 69 20.80 19.21 -9.94
N GLU A 70 20.40 19.99 -8.93
CA GLU A 70 20.43 19.55 -7.52
C GLU A 70 19.30 18.53 -7.27
N VAL A 71 18.08 18.83 -7.71
CA VAL A 71 16.95 17.89 -7.63
C VAL A 71 17.22 16.66 -8.49
N HIS A 72 17.79 16.84 -9.68
CA HIS A 72 18.18 15.71 -10.53
C HIS A 72 19.18 14.78 -9.84
N ALA A 73 20.22 15.33 -9.20
CA ALA A 73 21.21 14.56 -8.48
C ALA A 73 20.59 13.76 -7.30
N ALA A 74 19.65 14.38 -6.57
CA ALA A 74 18.94 13.70 -5.49
C ALA A 74 18.09 12.52 -5.99
N ILE A 75 17.42 12.67 -7.14
CA ILE A 75 16.63 11.59 -7.76
C ILE A 75 17.53 10.45 -8.26
N VAL A 76 18.70 10.78 -8.83
CA VAL A 76 19.69 9.77 -9.24
C VAL A 76 20.21 9.01 -8.03
N ALA A 77 20.53 9.71 -6.93
CA ALA A 77 20.97 9.07 -5.68
C ALA A 77 19.88 8.15 -5.09
N GLN A 78 18.60 8.57 -5.11
CA GLN A 78 17.48 7.72 -4.67
C GLN A 78 17.36 6.46 -5.55
N THR A 79 17.52 6.60 -6.85
CA THR A 79 17.47 5.45 -7.78
C THR A 79 18.58 4.47 -7.49
N ALA A 80 19.80 4.95 -7.27
CA ALA A 80 20.95 4.11 -6.88
C ALA A 80 20.70 3.41 -5.54
N GLN A 81 20.15 4.12 -4.55
CA GLN A 81 19.81 3.52 -3.26
C GLN A 81 18.76 2.40 -3.40
N GLU A 82 17.74 2.59 -4.22
CA GLU A 82 16.72 1.55 -4.48
C GLU A 82 17.31 0.32 -5.17
N ASP A 83 18.29 0.49 -6.05
CA ASP A 83 18.97 -0.60 -6.75
C ASP A 83 19.98 -1.34 -5.88
N GLU A 84 20.62 -0.66 -4.92
CA GLU A 84 21.71 -1.18 -4.10
C GLU A 84 21.26 -1.73 -2.74
N THR A 85 20.02 -1.46 -2.30
CA THR A 85 19.54 -1.85 -0.98
C THR A 85 18.41 -2.85 -1.05
N ILE A 86 18.31 -3.70 0.00
CA ILE A 86 17.13 -4.52 0.26
C ILE A 86 16.23 -3.72 1.19
N ASN A 87 15.08 -3.29 0.68
CA ASN A 87 14.11 -2.53 1.46
C ASN A 87 13.21 -3.48 2.25
N LEU A 88 13.24 -3.35 3.58
CA LEU A 88 12.41 -4.12 4.53
C LEU A 88 11.27 -3.28 5.14
N ILE A 89 10.99 -2.10 4.59
CA ILE A 89 9.87 -1.27 5.03
C ILE A 89 8.59 -1.79 4.39
N ALA A 90 7.72 -2.41 5.18
CA ALA A 90 6.51 -3.09 4.70
C ALA A 90 5.52 -2.19 3.92
N SER A 91 5.59 -0.88 4.12
CA SER A 91 4.74 0.10 3.43
C SER A 91 5.35 0.63 2.12
N GLU A 92 6.54 0.19 1.73
CA GLU A 92 7.20 0.64 0.50
C GLU A 92 7.12 -0.41 -0.60
N ASN A 93 7.06 0.06 -1.85
CA ASN A 93 7.05 -0.78 -3.04
C ASN A 93 7.50 0.04 -4.26
N TYR A 94 7.81 -0.66 -5.35
CA TYR A 94 8.32 -0.08 -6.58
C TYR A 94 7.24 -0.02 -7.65
N THR A 95 6.86 1.19 -8.06
CA THR A 95 5.87 1.39 -9.14
C THR A 95 6.46 1.03 -10.51
N SER A 96 5.60 0.68 -11.46
CA SER A 96 6.01 0.50 -12.85
C SER A 96 6.43 1.82 -13.51
N ALA A 97 7.20 1.72 -14.60
CA ALA A 97 7.54 2.89 -15.41
C ALA A 97 6.29 3.58 -15.97
N ALA A 98 5.28 2.80 -16.38
CA ALA A 98 4.02 3.35 -16.92
C ALA A 98 3.22 4.14 -15.86
N VAL A 99 3.20 3.69 -14.60
CA VAL A 99 2.60 4.44 -13.50
C VAL A 99 3.32 5.78 -13.30
N ARG A 100 4.66 5.79 -13.30
CA ARG A 100 5.45 7.03 -13.17
C ARG A 100 5.27 7.97 -14.36
N GLU A 101 5.21 7.45 -15.58
CA GLU A 101 4.95 8.22 -16.80
C GLU A 101 3.58 8.91 -16.76
N ALA A 102 2.53 8.17 -16.36
CA ALA A 102 1.20 8.74 -16.19
C ALA A 102 1.17 9.85 -15.13
N GLN A 103 1.88 9.65 -14.01
CA GLN A 103 1.97 10.62 -12.91
C GLN A 103 2.72 11.89 -13.33
N GLY A 104 3.72 11.80 -14.21
CA GLY A 104 4.47 12.94 -14.76
C GLY A 104 3.80 13.59 -15.97
N SER A 105 2.55 13.27 -16.30
CA SER A 105 1.87 13.74 -17.49
C SER A 105 1.33 15.17 -17.38
N VAL A 106 0.96 15.75 -18.52
CA VAL A 106 0.34 17.09 -18.62
C VAL A 106 -1.00 17.22 -17.89
N LEU A 107 -1.58 16.13 -17.42
CA LEU A 107 -2.81 16.14 -16.63
C LEU A 107 -2.63 16.92 -15.31
N THR A 108 -1.41 17.10 -14.83
CA THR A 108 -1.09 17.98 -13.69
C THR A 108 -1.52 19.44 -13.91
N ASN A 109 -1.67 19.88 -15.16
CA ASN A 109 -2.02 21.25 -15.50
C ASN A 109 -3.53 21.52 -15.38
N LYS A 110 -4.36 20.47 -15.33
CA LYS A 110 -5.82 20.62 -15.45
C LYS A 110 -6.50 20.73 -14.08
N TYR A 111 -7.24 21.82 -13.92
CA TYR A 111 -8.16 21.99 -12.77
C TYR A 111 -9.51 21.35 -13.08
N ALA A 112 -9.97 20.38 -12.26
CA ALA A 112 -11.13 19.55 -12.56
C ALA A 112 -12.02 19.29 -11.31
N GLU A 113 -12.33 20.34 -10.53
CA GLU A 113 -13.23 20.22 -9.37
C GLU A 113 -14.58 19.64 -9.78
N GLY A 114 -15.13 18.78 -8.93
CA GLY A 114 -16.32 17.99 -9.20
C GLY A 114 -15.98 16.56 -9.59
N TYR A 115 -16.85 15.95 -10.39
CA TYR A 115 -16.79 14.54 -10.78
C TYR A 115 -17.04 14.38 -12.28
N PRO A 116 -16.73 13.24 -12.91
CA PRO A 116 -16.99 13.01 -14.33
C PRO A 116 -18.41 13.40 -14.74
N GLY A 117 -18.54 14.23 -15.78
CA GLY A 117 -19.80 14.75 -16.26
C GLY A 117 -20.47 15.84 -15.39
N LYS A 118 -19.88 16.18 -14.23
CA LYS A 118 -20.37 17.19 -13.29
C LYS A 118 -19.24 18.05 -12.76
N ARG A 119 -18.43 18.63 -13.67
CA ARG A 119 -17.30 19.49 -13.33
C ARG A 119 -17.71 20.95 -13.20
N TRP A 120 -16.98 21.66 -12.36
CA TRP A 120 -17.13 23.11 -12.19
C TRP A 120 -16.38 23.90 -13.27
N TYR A 121 -15.50 23.25 -14.04
CA TYR A 121 -14.70 23.85 -15.09
C TYR A 121 -14.97 23.21 -16.45
N SER A 122 -14.80 24.00 -17.51
CA SER A 122 -14.88 23.50 -18.89
C SER A 122 -13.61 22.74 -19.30
N GLY A 123 -13.66 22.04 -20.44
CA GLY A 123 -12.51 21.34 -21.00
C GLY A 123 -12.09 20.08 -20.24
N CYS A 124 -13.00 19.43 -19.51
CA CYS A 124 -12.71 18.28 -18.67
C CYS A 124 -12.92 16.91 -19.34
N LEU A 125 -13.34 16.84 -20.60
CA LEU A 125 -13.61 15.54 -21.25
C LEU A 125 -12.44 14.54 -21.18
N PRO A 126 -11.17 14.91 -21.41
CA PRO A 126 -10.06 13.96 -21.28
C PRO A 126 -9.87 13.46 -19.83
N VAL A 127 -10.00 14.33 -18.82
CA VAL A 127 -9.86 13.94 -17.42
C VAL A 127 -11.06 13.14 -16.93
N ASP A 128 -12.26 13.41 -17.45
CA ASP A 128 -13.46 12.61 -17.18
C ASP A 128 -13.28 11.17 -17.66
N ALA A 129 -12.69 10.98 -18.84
CA ALA A 129 -12.37 9.66 -19.36
C ALA A 129 -11.36 8.93 -18.45
N VAL A 130 -10.31 9.62 -18.00
CA VAL A 130 -9.28 9.07 -17.11
C VAL A 130 -9.86 8.69 -15.75
N GLU A 131 -10.61 9.60 -15.12
CA GLU A 131 -11.19 9.32 -13.81
C GLU A 131 -12.26 8.21 -13.87
N THR A 132 -13.06 8.18 -14.92
CA THR A 132 -14.02 7.08 -15.16
C THR A 132 -13.31 5.75 -15.29
N LEU A 133 -12.20 5.68 -16.06
CA LEU A 133 -11.38 4.47 -16.15
C LEU A 133 -10.84 4.03 -14.79
N ALA A 134 -10.36 4.97 -13.97
CA ALA A 134 -9.85 4.66 -12.64
C ALA A 134 -10.97 4.10 -11.74
N ILE A 135 -12.15 4.70 -11.75
CA ILE A 135 -13.32 4.25 -10.98
C ILE A 135 -13.73 2.84 -11.40
N GLU A 136 -13.96 2.61 -12.69
CA GLU A 136 -14.45 1.32 -13.19
C GLU A 136 -13.42 0.20 -12.99
N ARG A 137 -12.12 0.50 -13.16
CA ARG A 137 -11.05 -0.46 -12.90
C ARG A 137 -10.93 -0.80 -11.42
N ALA A 138 -11.07 0.19 -10.51
CA ALA A 138 -11.09 -0.07 -9.07
C ALA A 138 -12.29 -0.95 -8.67
N LYS A 139 -13.48 -0.64 -9.16
CA LYS A 139 -14.69 -1.44 -8.94
C LYS A 139 -14.50 -2.88 -9.43
N LYS A 140 -13.98 -3.06 -10.64
CA LYS A 140 -13.72 -4.38 -11.22
C LYS A 140 -12.67 -5.16 -10.45
N LEU A 141 -11.57 -4.51 -10.04
CA LEU A 141 -10.46 -5.14 -9.35
C LEU A 141 -10.85 -5.71 -7.98
N PHE A 142 -11.68 -4.99 -7.25
CA PHE A 142 -12.07 -5.34 -5.88
C PHE A 142 -13.50 -5.89 -5.75
N GLY A 143 -14.28 -5.91 -6.82
CA GLY A 143 -15.68 -6.33 -6.79
C GLY A 143 -16.57 -5.35 -6.00
N ALA A 144 -16.25 -4.05 -6.02
CA ALA A 144 -16.99 -3.03 -5.29
C ALA A 144 -18.16 -2.45 -6.10
N GLU A 145 -19.22 -2.04 -5.41
CA GLU A 145 -20.39 -1.40 -6.03
C GLU A 145 -20.04 0.01 -6.50
N ALA A 146 -19.30 0.78 -5.68
CA ALA A 146 -18.92 2.15 -5.97
C ALA A 146 -17.49 2.44 -5.52
N ALA A 147 -16.86 3.45 -6.14
CA ALA A 147 -15.50 3.88 -5.82
C ALA A 147 -15.34 5.39 -5.96
N ASN A 148 -14.55 6.00 -5.05
CA ASN A 148 -14.04 7.35 -5.18
C ASN A 148 -12.50 7.29 -5.25
N VAL A 149 -11.95 7.79 -6.36
CA VAL A 149 -10.51 7.73 -6.67
C VAL A 149 -9.78 9.04 -6.39
N GLN A 150 -10.46 10.05 -5.89
CA GLN A 150 -9.90 11.39 -5.66
C GLN A 150 -9.08 11.54 -4.37
N PRO A 151 -9.20 10.73 -3.29
CA PRO A 151 -8.40 10.95 -2.09
C PRO A 151 -6.90 11.04 -2.37
N HIS A 152 -6.25 12.09 -1.83
CA HIS A 152 -4.84 12.37 -2.03
C HIS A 152 -3.93 11.37 -1.30
N CYS A 153 -4.40 10.79 -0.20
CA CYS A 153 -3.69 9.76 0.57
C CYS A 153 -4.66 8.90 1.38
N GLY A 154 -4.16 7.84 2.04
CA GLY A 154 -4.97 6.96 2.88
C GLY A 154 -5.65 7.69 4.04
N SER A 155 -4.93 8.61 4.71
CA SER A 155 -5.53 9.40 5.80
C SER A 155 -6.67 10.30 5.32
N ALA A 156 -6.56 10.88 4.11
CA ALA A 156 -7.65 11.64 3.50
C ALA A 156 -8.85 10.75 3.13
N ALA A 157 -8.59 9.52 2.68
CA ALA A 157 -9.64 8.54 2.44
C ALA A 157 -10.41 8.19 3.74
N ASN A 158 -9.70 7.92 4.84
CA ASN A 158 -10.30 7.66 6.14
C ASN A 158 -11.08 8.88 6.65
N MET A 159 -10.49 10.08 6.55
CA MET A 159 -11.13 11.33 6.94
C MET A 159 -12.44 11.54 6.17
N ALA A 160 -12.46 11.27 4.87
CA ALA A 160 -13.66 11.42 4.04
C ALA A 160 -14.80 10.51 4.50
N VAL A 161 -14.50 9.25 4.86
CA VAL A 161 -15.51 8.34 5.40
C VAL A 161 -16.03 8.84 6.74
N TYR A 162 -15.15 9.27 7.65
CA TYR A 162 -15.56 9.77 8.96
C TYR A 162 -16.44 11.01 8.84
N PHE A 163 -16.04 12.00 8.03
CA PHE A 163 -16.81 13.23 7.84
C PHE A 163 -18.13 13.00 7.10
N ALA A 164 -18.22 11.95 6.27
CA ALA A 164 -19.46 11.61 5.61
C ALA A 164 -20.48 10.95 6.56
N MET A 165 -20.00 10.15 7.54
CA MET A 165 -20.83 9.23 8.30
C MET A 165 -20.96 9.58 9.79
N LEU A 166 -20.04 10.36 10.33
CA LEU A 166 -19.93 10.64 11.76
C LEU A 166 -20.06 12.14 12.07
N GLN A 167 -20.44 12.42 13.32
CA GLN A 167 -20.35 13.75 13.90
C GLN A 167 -19.19 13.81 14.89
N PRO A 168 -18.57 14.99 15.13
CA PRO A 168 -17.59 15.15 16.20
C PRO A 168 -18.11 14.63 17.53
N GLY A 169 -17.31 13.82 18.21
CA GLY A 169 -17.68 13.15 19.47
C GLY A 169 -18.30 11.77 19.31
N ASP A 170 -18.68 11.35 18.11
CA ASP A 170 -19.13 9.97 17.87
C ASP A 170 -18.02 8.97 18.26
N THR A 171 -18.44 7.79 18.74
CA THR A 171 -17.50 6.74 19.17
C THR A 171 -17.08 5.86 18.00
N ILE A 172 -15.77 5.66 17.87
CA ILE A 172 -15.13 4.73 16.95
C ILE A 172 -14.44 3.63 17.76
N LEU A 173 -14.74 2.36 17.45
CA LEU A 173 -14.04 1.20 17.97
C LEU A 173 -13.00 0.78 16.92
N SER A 174 -11.71 0.85 17.25
CA SER A 174 -10.60 0.63 16.31
C SER A 174 -9.42 -0.07 16.97
N MET A 175 -8.51 -0.63 16.17
CA MET A 175 -7.30 -1.27 16.69
C MET A 175 -6.35 -0.26 17.33
N SER A 176 -5.81 -0.58 18.51
CA SER A 176 -4.82 0.24 19.18
C SER A 176 -3.57 0.46 18.33
N LEU A 177 -3.01 1.69 18.37
CA LEU A 177 -1.83 2.06 17.59
C LEU A 177 -0.60 1.22 17.95
N ASP A 178 -0.37 0.98 19.24
CA ASP A 178 0.75 0.22 19.77
C ASP A 178 0.66 -1.29 19.49
N GLN A 179 -0.48 -1.75 18.98
CA GLN A 179 -0.71 -3.15 18.63
C GLN A 179 -1.00 -3.36 17.13
N GLY A 180 -0.66 -2.40 16.33
CA GLY A 180 -0.71 -2.50 14.88
C GLY A 180 -1.70 -1.61 14.15
N GLY A 181 -2.48 -0.78 14.87
CA GLY A 181 -3.35 0.22 14.25
C GLY A 181 -2.59 1.29 13.46
N HIS A 182 -3.31 2.14 12.75
CA HIS A 182 -2.73 3.28 12.03
C HIS A 182 -3.03 4.59 12.77
N LEU A 183 -2.21 5.64 12.55
CA LEU A 183 -2.41 6.96 13.15
C LEU A 183 -3.82 7.51 12.91
N SER A 184 -4.38 7.34 11.70
CA SER A 184 -5.74 7.79 11.36
C SER A 184 -6.86 6.90 11.91
N HIS A 185 -6.53 5.87 12.71
CA HIS A 185 -7.49 5.03 13.40
C HIS A 185 -7.80 5.53 14.82
N GLY A 186 -7.34 6.70 15.20
CA GLY A 186 -7.68 7.30 16.49
C GLY A 186 -6.52 7.79 17.34
N SER A 187 -5.31 7.91 16.77
CA SER A 187 -4.18 8.47 17.51
C SER A 187 -4.51 9.89 18.03
N PRO A 188 -4.20 10.22 19.30
CA PRO A 188 -4.51 11.55 19.88
C PRO A 188 -3.89 12.73 19.14
N VAL A 189 -2.78 12.50 18.42
CA VAL A 189 -2.13 13.55 17.62
C VAL A 189 -2.72 13.70 16.21
N ASN A 190 -3.55 12.74 15.78
CA ASN A 190 -4.22 12.75 14.49
C ASN A 190 -5.61 13.40 14.59
N PHE A 191 -6.16 13.86 13.44
CA PHE A 191 -7.51 14.41 13.38
C PHE A 191 -8.56 13.47 13.98
N SER A 192 -8.40 12.15 13.79
CA SER A 192 -9.33 11.14 14.26
C SER A 192 -9.44 11.13 15.79
N GLY A 193 -8.31 11.13 16.50
CA GLY A 193 -8.32 11.18 17.97
C GLY A 193 -8.67 12.56 18.55
N LYS A 194 -8.62 13.62 17.73
CA LYS A 194 -9.02 14.98 18.16
C LYS A 194 -10.52 15.23 18.04
N LEU A 195 -11.17 14.57 17.08
CA LEU A 195 -12.57 14.84 16.74
C LEU A 195 -13.54 13.79 17.28
N TYR A 196 -13.08 12.55 17.48
CA TYR A 196 -13.93 11.42 17.82
C TYR A 196 -13.53 10.80 19.14
N ASN A 197 -14.49 10.15 19.79
CA ASN A 197 -14.25 9.34 20.98
C ASN A 197 -13.72 7.97 20.54
N ILE A 198 -12.44 7.72 20.80
CA ILE A 198 -11.77 6.49 20.34
C ILE A 198 -11.75 5.45 21.46
N VAL A 199 -12.29 4.28 21.18
CA VAL A 199 -12.20 3.11 22.05
C VAL A 199 -11.31 2.09 21.35
N PRO A 200 -10.11 1.80 21.88
CA PRO A 200 -9.20 0.86 21.24
C PRO A 200 -9.56 -0.58 21.59
N TYR A 201 -9.57 -1.48 20.62
CA TYR A 201 -9.45 -2.91 20.87
C TYR A 201 -7.99 -3.35 20.68
N THR A 202 -7.65 -4.45 21.35
CA THR A 202 -6.29 -4.97 21.43
C THR A 202 -6.22 -6.42 20.98
N VAL A 203 -5.00 -6.92 20.74
CA VAL A 203 -4.76 -8.36 20.61
C VAL A 203 -4.70 -9.00 22.01
N ASP A 204 -5.03 -10.27 22.08
CA ASP A 204 -4.79 -11.04 23.28
C ASP A 204 -3.29 -11.15 23.57
N ARG A 205 -2.91 -11.01 24.82
CA ARG A 205 -1.50 -10.90 25.23
C ARG A 205 -0.70 -12.17 25.06
N GLU A 206 -1.35 -13.32 25.17
CA GLU A 206 -0.67 -14.62 25.09
C GLU A 206 -0.58 -15.12 23.65
N THR A 207 -1.67 -15.01 22.91
CA THR A 207 -1.79 -15.50 21.54
C THR A 207 -1.34 -14.50 20.48
N GLU A 208 -1.27 -13.21 20.83
CA GLU A 208 -1.04 -12.08 19.93
C GLU A 208 -2.05 -12.05 18.76
N CYS A 209 -3.24 -12.61 18.98
CA CYS A 209 -4.36 -12.64 18.03
C CYS A 209 -5.48 -11.72 18.50
N LEU A 210 -6.33 -11.29 17.56
CA LEU A 210 -7.58 -10.61 17.90
C LEU A 210 -8.54 -11.61 18.53
N ASP A 211 -9.05 -11.25 19.73
CA ASP A 211 -10.16 -11.94 20.37
C ASP A 211 -11.48 -11.27 19.95
N TYR A 212 -12.17 -11.90 19.00
CA TYR A 212 -13.42 -11.35 18.46
C TYR A 212 -14.56 -11.37 19.47
N ASP A 213 -14.54 -12.24 20.45
CA ASP A 213 -15.57 -12.28 21.51
C ASP A 213 -15.37 -11.13 22.50
N ALA A 214 -14.12 -10.83 22.85
CA ALA A 214 -13.79 -9.62 23.62
C ALA A 214 -14.16 -8.35 22.89
N ILE A 215 -13.86 -8.25 21.57
CA ILE A 215 -14.25 -7.12 20.74
C ILE A 215 -15.79 -6.99 20.69
N GLU A 216 -16.54 -8.08 20.60
CA GLU A 216 -18.00 -8.07 20.63
C GLU A 216 -18.52 -7.55 21.96
N CYS A 217 -18.00 -8.05 23.08
CA CYS A 217 -18.37 -7.55 24.41
C CYS A 217 -18.13 -6.06 24.55
N GLN A 218 -16.95 -5.57 24.12
CA GLN A 218 -16.61 -4.16 24.13
C GLN A 218 -17.55 -3.35 23.23
N ALA A 219 -17.88 -3.83 22.03
CA ALA A 219 -18.82 -3.14 21.13
C ALA A 219 -20.23 -3.03 21.72
N LEU A 220 -20.71 -4.07 22.40
CA LEU A 220 -22.02 -4.08 23.08
C LEU A 220 -22.06 -3.07 24.25
N GLU A 221 -20.96 -2.91 24.95
CA GLU A 221 -20.82 -1.94 26.07
C GLU A 221 -20.81 -0.50 25.55
N VAL A 222 -19.91 -0.18 24.59
CA VAL A 222 -19.66 1.20 24.15
C VAL A 222 -20.56 1.67 23.03
N LYS A 223 -21.25 0.77 22.32
CA LYS A 223 -22.17 1.03 21.20
C LYS A 223 -21.58 2.04 20.19
N PRO A 224 -20.45 1.70 19.56
CA PRO A 224 -19.76 2.62 18.66
C PRO A 224 -20.64 2.96 17.46
N LYS A 225 -20.46 4.15 16.89
CA LYS A 225 -21.09 4.53 15.63
C LYS A 225 -20.41 3.87 14.43
N LEU A 226 -19.12 3.58 14.58
CA LEU A 226 -18.28 2.94 13.55
C LEU A 226 -17.32 1.94 14.20
N ILE A 227 -17.23 0.76 13.60
CA ILE A 227 -16.18 -0.23 13.88
C ILE A 227 -15.21 -0.22 12.73
N LEU A 228 -13.93 0.00 13.03
CA LEU A 228 -12.85 0.07 12.07
C LEU A 228 -11.92 -1.12 12.24
N ALA A 229 -11.84 -1.97 11.22
CA ALA A 229 -10.83 -3.01 11.10
C ALA A 229 -9.71 -2.60 10.12
N GLY A 230 -8.59 -3.29 10.21
CA GLY A 230 -7.40 -3.00 9.42
C GLY A 230 -6.22 -2.57 10.28
N ALA A 231 -5.04 -2.84 9.80
CA ALA A 231 -3.82 -2.64 10.57
C ALA A 231 -2.63 -2.29 9.67
N SER A 232 -1.66 -1.58 10.26
CA SER A 232 -0.35 -1.33 9.65
C SER A 232 0.65 -2.45 9.96
N ALA A 233 0.49 -3.15 11.08
CA ALA A 233 1.47 -4.12 11.60
C ALA A 233 0.82 -5.33 12.27
N TYR A 234 -0.29 -5.83 11.74
CA TYR A 234 -0.92 -7.06 12.19
C TYR A 234 -0.76 -8.15 11.11
N PRO A 235 0.09 -9.16 11.33
CA PRO A 235 0.51 -10.08 10.27
C PRO A 235 -0.45 -11.27 10.05
N ARG A 236 -1.63 -11.24 10.64
CA ARG A 236 -2.60 -12.34 10.57
C ARG A 236 -3.79 -11.97 9.70
N THR A 237 -4.49 -13.01 9.23
CA THR A 237 -5.74 -12.83 8.50
C THR A 237 -6.83 -12.24 9.40
N LEU A 238 -7.53 -11.22 8.89
CA LEU A 238 -8.68 -10.62 9.57
C LEU A 238 -9.97 -11.34 9.17
N ASP A 239 -10.79 -11.68 10.16
CA ASP A 239 -12.14 -12.23 9.92
C ASP A 239 -13.16 -11.09 9.75
N PHE A 240 -13.34 -10.66 8.52
CA PHE A 240 -14.26 -9.59 8.18
C PHE A 240 -15.74 -9.96 8.39
N ALA A 241 -16.08 -11.25 8.26
CA ALA A 241 -17.44 -11.73 8.53
C ALA A 241 -17.78 -11.58 10.01
N ARG A 242 -16.83 -11.90 10.90
CA ARG A 242 -16.99 -11.74 12.33
C ARG A 242 -17.14 -10.27 12.73
N PHE A 243 -16.31 -9.38 12.18
CA PHE A 243 -16.47 -7.93 12.38
C PHE A 243 -17.83 -7.41 11.88
N ARG A 244 -18.30 -7.87 10.72
CA ARG A 244 -19.62 -7.51 10.20
C ARG A 244 -20.74 -7.92 11.16
N ALA A 245 -20.69 -9.16 11.66
CA ALA A 245 -21.66 -9.65 12.61
C ALA A 245 -21.69 -8.83 13.93
N ILE A 246 -20.53 -8.41 14.42
CA ILE A 246 -20.41 -7.53 15.60
C ILE A 246 -21.04 -6.17 15.30
N ALA A 247 -20.70 -5.57 14.15
CA ALA A 247 -21.22 -4.26 13.77
C ALA A 247 -22.76 -4.28 13.60
N ASP A 248 -23.32 -5.35 13.04
CA ASP A 248 -24.76 -5.51 12.89
C ASP A 248 -25.47 -5.59 14.25
N LYS A 249 -24.90 -6.30 15.24
CA LYS A 249 -25.46 -6.41 16.59
C LYS A 249 -25.61 -5.06 17.30
N VAL A 250 -24.70 -4.12 17.04
CA VAL A 250 -24.71 -2.80 17.69
C VAL A 250 -25.22 -1.67 16.79
N GLY A 251 -25.58 -1.98 15.54
CA GLY A 251 -26.05 -1.00 14.57
C GLY A 251 -24.98 -0.01 14.10
N ALA A 252 -23.71 -0.41 14.14
CA ALA A 252 -22.56 0.40 13.72
C ALA A 252 -22.29 0.27 12.22
N TYR A 253 -21.71 1.31 11.63
CA TYR A 253 -21.04 1.17 10.34
C TYR A 253 -19.80 0.27 10.50
N PHE A 254 -19.55 -0.55 9.47
CA PHE A 254 -18.33 -1.34 9.39
C PHE A 254 -17.42 -0.81 8.30
N MET A 255 -16.25 -0.37 8.69
CA MET A 255 -15.22 0.15 7.81
C MET A 255 -13.95 -0.69 7.90
N VAL A 256 -13.29 -0.90 6.77
CA VAL A 256 -11.98 -1.57 6.72
C VAL A 256 -10.96 -0.70 6.01
N ASP A 257 -9.86 -0.40 6.68
CA ASP A 257 -8.65 0.13 6.03
C ASP A 257 -7.75 -1.04 5.62
N MET A 258 -7.77 -1.37 4.33
CA MET A 258 -6.97 -2.48 3.79
C MET A 258 -5.63 -2.02 3.19
N ALA A 259 -5.13 -0.85 3.55
CA ALA A 259 -3.97 -0.22 2.90
C ALA A 259 -2.76 -1.15 2.79
N HIS A 260 -2.44 -1.91 3.83
CA HIS A 260 -1.32 -2.83 3.83
C HIS A 260 -1.56 -4.12 3.04
N ILE A 261 -2.80 -4.57 2.96
CA ILE A 261 -3.17 -5.86 2.35
C ILE A 261 -3.82 -5.73 0.97
N ALA A 262 -4.02 -4.51 0.45
CA ALA A 262 -4.80 -4.29 -0.76
C ALA A 262 -4.30 -5.07 -1.99
N GLY A 263 -2.97 -5.18 -2.16
CA GLY A 263 -2.39 -6.00 -3.23
C GLY A 263 -2.62 -7.51 -3.03
N LEU A 264 -2.64 -7.96 -1.77
CA LEU A 264 -2.92 -9.36 -1.45
C LEU A 264 -4.40 -9.68 -1.64
N VAL A 265 -5.30 -8.75 -1.32
CA VAL A 265 -6.74 -8.85 -1.61
C VAL A 265 -6.97 -8.89 -3.12
N ALA A 266 -6.34 -7.97 -3.87
CA ALA A 266 -6.44 -7.93 -5.32
C ALA A 266 -5.92 -9.21 -6.00
N GLY A 267 -4.89 -9.84 -5.43
CA GLY A 267 -4.31 -11.10 -5.91
C GLY A 267 -4.92 -12.36 -5.28
N GLY A 268 -5.93 -12.24 -4.40
CA GLY A 268 -6.61 -13.38 -3.79
C GLY A 268 -5.80 -14.13 -2.73
N ALA A 269 -4.70 -13.55 -2.24
CA ALA A 269 -3.89 -14.13 -1.15
C ALA A 269 -4.37 -13.75 0.25
N HIS A 270 -5.32 -12.81 0.35
CA HIS A 270 -6.01 -12.43 1.57
C HIS A 270 -7.51 -12.31 1.28
N PRO A 271 -8.41 -12.69 2.22
CA PRO A 271 -9.86 -12.46 2.05
C PRO A 271 -10.19 -11.01 1.77
N SER A 272 -11.19 -10.77 0.93
CA SER A 272 -11.67 -9.43 0.61
C SER A 272 -12.60 -8.89 1.70
N PRO A 273 -12.41 -7.65 2.18
CA PRO A 273 -13.36 -6.98 3.07
C PRO A 273 -14.61 -6.46 2.36
N VAL A 274 -14.55 -6.29 1.03
CA VAL A 274 -15.58 -5.60 0.24
C VAL A 274 -16.99 -6.20 0.39
N PRO A 275 -17.18 -7.53 0.45
CA PRO A 275 -18.52 -8.10 0.65
C PRO A 275 -19.14 -7.76 2.01
N TYR A 276 -18.31 -7.50 3.03
CA TYR A 276 -18.73 -7.35 4.43
C TYR A 276 -18.83 -5.88 4.89
N ALA A 277 -17.92 -5.03 4.40
CA ALA A 277 -17.80 -3.67 4.87
C ALA A 277 -18.78 -2.71 4.17
N ASP A 278 -19.22 -1.66 4.88
CA ASP A 278 -19.92 -0.53 4.29
C ASP A 278 -18.95 0.36 3.51
N PHE A 279 -17.73 0.50 4.05
CA PHE A 279 -16.65 1.30 3.47
C PHE A 279 -15.34 0.52 3.53
N VAL A 280 -14.59 0.57 2.44
CA VAL A 280 -13.23 0.05 2.39
C VAL A 280 -12.31 1.15 1.89
N THR A 281 -11.33 1.52 2.68
CA THR A 281 -10.31 2.48 2.28
C THR A 281 -8.98 1.77 2.02
N THR A 282 -8.16 2.37 1.19
CA THR A 282 -6.80 1.90 0.98
C THR A 282 -5.89 3.01 0.48
N THR A 283 -4.58 2.81 0.63
CA THR A 283 -3.57 3.48 -0.18
C THR A 283 -3.34 2.71 -1.47
N THR A 284 -2.80 3.38 -2.51
CA THR A 284 -2.49 2.73 -3.78
C THR A 284 -1.00 2.37 -3.94
N HIS A 285 -0.12 2.83 -3.03
CA HIS A 285 1.34 2.78 -3.18
C HIS A 285 2.05 1.69 -2.34
N LYS A 286 1.32 0.88 -1.57
CA LYS A 286 1.90 -0.21 -0.76
C LYS A 286 1.91 -1.52 -1.57
N THR A 287 1.25 -2.57 -1.11
CA THR A 287 1.19 -3.84 -1.85
C THR A 287 0.57 -3.72 -3.24
N LEU A 288 -0.26 -2.69 -3.50
CA LEU A 288 -0.81 -2.41 -4.84
C LEU A 288 0.22 -1.87 -5.86
N ARG A 289 1.41 -1.40 -5.44
CA ARG A 289 2.46 -0.87 -6.34
C ARG A 289 2.03 0.28 -7.25
N GLY A 290 1.05 1.07 -6.84
CA GLY A 290 0.57 2.23 -7.57
C GLY A 290 1.21 3.53 -7.13
N PRO A 291 0.67 4.68 -7.57
CA PRO A 291 1.12 6.00 -7.13
C PRO A 291 0.77 6.23 -5.67
N ARG A 292 1.48 7.14 -5.00
CA ARG A 292 1.16 7.56 -3.63
C ARG A 292 -0.15 8.33 -3.60
N ALA A 293 -1.21 7.66 -3.18
CA ALA A 293 -2.57 8.20 -3.11
C ALA A 293 -3.48 7.33 -2.24
N GLY A 294 -4.76 7.70 -2.14
CA GLY A 294 -5.83 6.95 -1.48
C GLY A 294 -6.94 6.51 -2.44
N LEU A 295 -7.79 5.61 -1.97
CA LEU A 295 -8.97 5.08 -2.66
C LEU A 295 -10.04 4.77 -1.61
N ILE A 296 -11.31 5.04 -1.95
CA ILE A 296 -12.46 4.63 -1.16
C ILE A 296 -13.34 3.73 -2.03
N LEU A 297 -13.70 2.58 -1.50
CA LEU A 297 -14.71 1.68 -2.06
C LEU A 297 -15.88 1.65 -1.07
N CYS A 298 -17.11 1.63 -1.56
CA CYS A 298 -18.26 1.58 -0.67
C CYS A 298 -19.48 0.93 -1.34
N LYS A 299 -20.52 0.70 -0.55
CA LYS A 299 -21.85 0.36 -1.08
C LYS A 299 -22.41 1.55 -1.87
N GLU A 300 -23.12 1.29 -2.96
CA GLU A 300 -23.67 2.32 -3.87
C GLU A 300 -24.48 3.39 -3.12
N LYS A 301 -25.25 2.98 -2.12
CA LYS A 301 -26.09 3.89 -1.31
C LYS A 301 -25.32 5.00 -0.58
N TYR A 302 -23.98 4.86 -0.42
CA TYR A 302 -23.15 5.81 0.31
C TYR A 302 -22.30 6.71 -0.59
N ILE A 303 -22.18 6.40 -1.90
CA ILE A 303 -21.24 7.11 -2.77
C ILE A 303 -21.50 8.62 -2.86
N ALA A 304 -22.76 9.02 -2.84
CA ALA A 304 -23.11 10.45 -2.90
C ALA A 304 -22.60 11.23 -1.67
N ALA A 305 -22.70 10.63 -0.47
CA ALA A 305 -22.19 11.22 0.76
C ALA A 305 -20.64 11.23 0.77
N ILE A 306 -20.01 10.16 0.34
CA ILE A 306 -18.55 10.07 0.21
C ILE A 306 -18.04 11.11 -0.78
N ASN A 307 -18.64 11.21 -1.96
CA ASN A 307 -18.26 12.21 -2.97
C ASN A 307 -18.36 13.63 -2.43
N LYS A 308 -19.46 13.96 -1.74
CA LYS A 308 -19.64 15.28 -1.11
C LYS A 308 -18.61 15.54 -0.01
N SER A 309 -18.23 14.52 0.74
CA SER A 309 -17.23 14.63 1.80
C SER A 309 -15.82 14.83 1.21
N VAL A 310 -15.47 14.14 0.13
CA VAL A 310 -14.19 14.34 -0.55
C VAL A 310 -14.14 15.72 -1.19
N PHE A 311 -15.05 16.02 -2.11
CA PHE A 311 -15.17 17.32 -2.74
C PHE A 311 -16.63 17.83 -2.62
N PRO A 312 -16.83 19.02 -2.10
CA PRO A 312 -15.88 20.02 -1.61
C PRO A 312 -15.52 19.91 -0.12
N GLY A 313 -15.85 18.80 0.55
CA GLY A 313 -15.79 18.70 2.00
C GLY A 313 -14.39 18.84 2.60
N ILE A 314 -13.40 18.09 2.06
CA ILE A 314 -12.02 18.07 2.58
C ILE A 314 -10.95 18.37 1.53
N GLN A 315 -11.28 18.30 0.24
CA GLN A 315 -10.36 18.54 -0.86
C GLN A 315 -10.96 19.54 -1.86
N GLY A 316 -10.10 20.22 -2.63
CA GLY A 316 -10.44 21.01 -3.82
C GLY A 316 -10.20 20.22 -5.10
N GLY A 317 -9.42 20.78 -6.04
CA GLY A 317 -9.11 20.14 -7.32
C GLY A 317 -8.44 18.77 -7.17
N PRO A 318 -8.92 17.75 -7.87
CA PRO A 318 -8.31 16.43 -7.86
C PRO A 318 -6.96 16.44 -8.56
N LEU A 319 -6.06 15.53 -8.16
CA LEU A 319 -4.77 15.32 -8.80
C LEU A 319 -4.94 14.39 -10.00
N GLU A 320 -5.35 14.92 -11.14
CA GLU A 320 -5.72 14.11 -12.32
C GLU A 320 -4.57 13.28 -12.88
N ASN A 321 -3.34 13.76 -12.78
CA ASN A 321 -2.15 13.00 -13.13
C ASN A 321 -1.94 11.79 -12.21
N VAL A 322 -2.26 11.92 -10.92
CA VAL A 322 -2.21 10.81 -9.95
C VAL A 322 -3.38 9.84 -10.19
N ILE A 323 -4.56 10.34 -10.55
CA ILE A 323 -5.71 9.50 -10.92
C ILE A 323 -5.39 8.69 -12.18
N ALA A 324 -4.72 9.29 -13.18
CA ALA A 324 -4.24 8.56 -14.34
C ALA A 324 -3.27 7.43 -13.95
N ALA A 325 -2.35 7.71 -13.05
CA ALA A 325 -1.43 6.71 -12.53
C ALA A 325 -2.15 5.57 -11.76
N LYS A 326 -3.23 5.88 -11.01
CA LYS A 326 -4.12 4.87 -10.40
C LYS A 326 -4.79 4.02 -11.47
N ALA A 327 -5.32 4.65 -12.52
CA ALA A 327 -5.97 3.93 -13.62
C ALA A 327 -5.01 2.95 -14.31
N VAL A 328 -3.74 3.34 -14.50
CA VAL A 328 -2.69 2.47 -15.04
C VAL A 328 -2.40 1.32 -14.07
N CYS A 329 -2.19 1.61 -12.80
CA CYS A 329 -1.94 0.61 -11.77
C CYS A 329 -3.05 -0.45 -11.72
N PHE A 330 -4.31 -0.04 -11.66
CA PHE A 330 -5.44 -0.98 -11.62
C PHE A 330 -5.54 -1.80 -12.91
N ASN A 331 -5.21 -1.22 -14.07
CA ASN A 331 -5.14 -1.95 -15.32
C ASN A 331 -4.05 -3.03 -15.31
N GLU A 332 -2.88 -2.72 -14.77
CA GLU A 332 -1.81 -3.70 -14.62
C GLU A 332 -2.25 -4.88 -13.75
N TRP A 333 -2.95 -4.62 -12.63
CA TRP A 333 -3.48 -5.66 -11.75
C TRP A 333 -4.55 -6.53 -12.44
N LEU A 334 -5.40 -5.96 -13.27
CA LEU A 334 -6.44 -6.67 -14.01
C LEU A 334 -5.90 -7.58 -15.11
N HIS A 335 -4.66 -7.34 -15.61
CA HIS A 335 -4.09 -8.04 -16.78
C HIS A 335 -2.80 -8.81 -16.47
N ARG A 336 -2.26 -8.72 -15.27
CA ARG A 336 -1.10 -9.50 -14.82
C ARG A 336 -1.55 -10.78 -14.12
N ASP A 337 -0.63 -11.71 -13.91
CA ASP A 337 -0.83 -12.80 -12.96
C ASP A 337 -0.74 -12.23 -11.52
N ALA A 338 -1.86 -11.62 -11.09
CA ALA A 338 -1.99 -10.99 -9.79
C ALA A 338 -1.89 -12.02 -8.66
N HIS A 339 -2.41 -13.22 -8.88
CA HIS A 339 -2.35 -14.31 -7.92
C HIS A 339 -0.92 -14.78 -7.67
N ALA A 340 -0.15 -15.07 -8.73
CA ALA A 340 1.24 -15.48 -8.58
C ALA A 340 2.08 -14.43 -7.86
N TYR A 341 1.87 -13.14 -8.16
CA TYR A 341 2.58 -12.06 -7.49
C TYR A 341 2.24 -12.00 -5.98
N ALA A 342 0.97 -12.05 -5.62
CA ALA A 342 0.54 -12.00 -4.22
C ALA A 342 0.98 -13.26 -3.44
N ALA A 343 0.85 -14.44 -4.04
CA ALA A 343 1.33 -15.69 -3.46
C ALA A 343 2.84 -15.69 -3.23
N GLN A 344 3.61 -15.09 -4.15
CA GLN A 344 5.07 -14.98 -3.99
C GLN A 344 5.46 -14.06 -2.83
N ILE A 345 4.73 -12.96 -2.61
CA ILE A 345 4.95 -12.08 -1.44
C ILE A 345 4.78 -12.90 -0.15
N VAL A 346 3.70 -13.66 -0.03
CA VAL A 346 3.43 -14.50 1.14
C VAL A 346 4.53 -15.55 1.34
N ALA A 347 4.91 -16.26 0.27
CA ALA A 347 5.94 -17.28 0.33
C ALA A 347 7.31 -16.70 0.75
N ASN A 348 7.69 -15.54 0.21
CA ASN A 348 8.94 -14.86 0.58
C ASN A 348 8.93 -14.44 2.06
N THR A 349 7.81 -13.88 2.53
CA THR A 349 7.65 -13.46 3.92
C THR A 349 7.76 -14.64 4.88
N GLN A 350 7.09 -15.74 4.57
CA GLN A 350 7.17 -16.97 5.37
C GLN A 350 8.59 -17.55 5.41
N ALA A 351 9.28 -17.57 4.27
CA ALA A 351 10.66 -18.05 4.20
C ALA A 351 11.60 -17.18 5.04
N LEU A 352 11.46 -15.86 4.96
CA LEU A 352 12.27 -14.91 5.74
C LEU A 352 11.99 -15.06 7.24
N ALA A 353 10.72 -15.11 7.63
CA ALA A 353 10.31 -15.33 9.01
C ALA A 353 10.89 -16.62 9.61
N ALA A 354 10.86 -17.73 8.85
CA ALA A 354 11.43 -19.00 9.28
C ALA A 354 12.94 -18.95 9.50
N VAL A 355 13.67 -18.16 8.72
CA VAL A 355 15.13 -17.96 8.88
C VAL A 355 15.43 -17.11 10.11
N LEU A 356 14.74 -15.99 10.25
CA LEU A 356 14.92 -15.06 11.39
C LEU A 356 14.57 -15.75 12.72
N ALA A 357 13.53 -16.56 12.74
CA ALA A 357 13.14 -17.34 13.89
C ALA A 357 14.24 -18.33 14.34
N LYS A 358 14.92 -18.98 13.39
CA LYS A 358 16.04 -19.91 13.71
C LYS A 358 17.28 -19.18 14.20
N ALA A 359 17.49 -17.93 13.80
CA ALA A 359 18.62 -17.13 14.24
C ALA A 359 18.50 -16.65 15.69
N GLY A 360 17.33 -16.80 16.34
CA GLY A 360 17.10 -16.40 17.71
C GLY A 360 16.97 -14.90 17.94
N ASP A 361 17.07 -14.09 16.89
CA ASP A 361 17.06 -12.63 16.95
C ASP A 361 15.66 -12.01 16.91
N VAL A 362 14.65 -12.82 16.62
CA VAL A 362 13.26 -12.36 16.50
C VAL A 362 12.37 -13.16 17.40
N ARG A 363 11.63 -12.46 18.25
CA ARG A 363 10.58 -13.03 19.06
C ARG A 363 9.53 -13.66 18.13
N HIS A 364 9.29 -14.95 18.25
CA HIS A 364 8.29 -15.64 17.48
C HIS A 364 6.90 -15.04 17.71
N VAL A 365 6.36 -14.38 16.71
CA VAL A 365 4.92 -14.30 16.57
C VAL A 365 4.48 -15.64 16.00
N HIS A 366 3.93 -16.50 16.82
CA HIS A 366 3.44 -17.82 16.41
C HIS A 366 2.49 -17.65 15.22
N HIS A 367 2.78 -18.35 14.11
CA HIS A 367 2.02 -18.33 12.86
C HIS A 367 2.05 -17.01 12.08
N LEU A 368 3.24 -16.53 11.74
CA LEU A 368 3.41 -15.52 10.70
C LEU A 368 2.78 -16.04 9.40
N SER A 369 1.50 -15.75 9.21
CA SER A 369 0.80 -16.14 7.99
C SER A 369 0.96 -15.12 6.88
N LEU A 370 1.38 -13.89 7.17
CA LEU A 370 1.28 -12.80 6.18
C LEU A 370 2.14 -11.58 6.52
N ILE A 371 2.73 -10.96 5.59
CA ILE A 371 2.51 -9.64 5.05
C ILE A 371 3.55 -8.61 5.41
N HIS A 372 4.16 -8.59 6.56
CA HIS A 372 5.01 -7.48 6.96
C HIS A 372 6.43 -7.95 7.28
N ILE A 373 7.27 -7.90 6.30
CA ILE A 373 8.70 -7.67 6.42
C ILE A 373 9.06 -6.61 5.40
#